data_92e9c86dd6167f4f31ebceaea69d0f67
#
_entry.id   92e9c86dd6167f4f31ebceaea69d0f67
#
_cell.length_a   1.000
_cell.length_b   1.000
_cell.length_c   1.000
_cell.angle_alpha   90.00
_cell.angle_beta   90.00
_cell.angle_gamma   90.00
#
_symmetry.space_group_name_H-M   'P 1'
#
loop_
_entity.id
_entity.type
_entity.pdbx_description
1 polymer ?
#
loop_
_entity_poly.entity_id
_entity_poly.type
_entity_poly.pdbx_seq_one_letter_code
_entity_poly.pdbx_strand_id
1 'polypeptide(L)'
;MTPRRKAIILVSCCLSLLIVSMDATIVNVAIPSIRADLSASPAQMQWVVDIYTLVLASLLMLSGATGDRFGRRRLFQIGLTVFALGSLACSLAPTIDTLIGARFLQGVGGSMLNPVALSIISQIFTKPVERARALGIWGGVTGISMAAGPIVGGLLIETVGWRSVFWINLPICAAAIILTAVFVPESKSQTMRNVDPIGQGLGILFLFGTVFTLIEGPVLGWTNPRVLAIAAVAVVALIAFLRFESRRHDPFLDLRFFRSIPFTTATINAISAFAAWGAFLFMMSLYLQGERGFSAMQTGLIYLPIALGALFCSPLSGRLVGRYGARPSLVAAGILITTAATLLTLLTATTPVWHLLIVFAVFGVGFSMVNAPITNAAVSGMPLDRAGAASAVTSTSRQVGVSIGVALCGSVAGAAMAGSGTDFATAARPLWFVCIALGLVILAVGFFSTSQRAVRSAERLAPLVAGAPDPVNGAHVR
;
A
#
# COMPACT_ATOMS: atom_id res chain seq x y z
N MET A 1 -3.38 8.45 -32.43
CA MET A 1 -4.39 7.50 -31.89
C MET A 1 -5.74 8.17 -31.77
N THR A 2 -6.82 7.41 -32.09
CA THR A 2 -8.19 7.94 -31.93
C THR A 2 -8.54 8.10 -30.44
N PRO A 3 -9.42 9.07 -30.08
CA PRO A 3 -9.85 9.26 -28.70
C PRO A 3 -10.45 7.99 -28.07
N ARG A 4 -11.21 7.23 -28.86
CA ARG A 4 -11.81 5.95 -28.44
C ARG A 4 -10.75 4.92 -28.03
N ARG A 5 -9.67 4.78 -28.82
CA ARG A 5 -8.57 3.85 -28.51
C ARG A 5 -7.83 4.26 -27.24
N LYS A 6 -7.57 5.57 -27.04
CA LYS A 6 -6.97 6.10 -25.80
C LYS A 6 -7.84 5.78 -24.57
N ALA A 7 -9.17 5.94 -24.68
CA ALA A 7 -10.09 5.61 -23.58
C ALA A 7 -10.07 4.11 -23.23
N ILE A 8 -10.06 3.23 -24.22
CA ILE A 8 -9.99 1.76 -23.99
C ILE A 8 -8.67 1.39 -23.27
N ILE A 9 -7.54 1.98 -23.69
CA ILE A 9 -6.25 1.75 -23.03
C ILE A 9 -6.31 2.21 -21.57
N LEU A 10 -6.89 3.37 -21.28
CA LEU A 10 -7.07 3.86 -19.92
C LEU A 10 -7.95 2.89 -19.10
N VAL A 11 -9.04 2.39 -19.65
CA VAL A 11 -9.91 1.39 -19.01
C VAL A 11 -9.12 0.13 -18.66
N SER A 12 -8.29 -0.39 -19.57
CA SER A 12 -7.44 -1.56 -19.30
C SER A 12 -6.49 -1.33 -18.12
N CYS A 13 -5.85 -0.15 -18.07
CA CYS A 13 -5.00 0.24 -16.94
C CYS A 13 -5.80 0.45 -15.63
N CYS A 14 -7.04 0.94 -15.72
CA CYS A 14 -7.92 1.07 -14.56
C CYS A 14 -8.39 -0.29 -14.02
N LEU A 15 -8.66 -1.27 -14.89
CA LEU A 15 -9.02 -2.62 -14.48
C LEU A 15 -7.89 -3.30 -13.68
N SER A 16 -6.63 -3.14 -14.10
CA SER A 16 -5.50 -3.69 -13.34
C SER A 16 -5.35 -3.06 -11.96
N LEU A 17 -5.56 -1.75 -11.85
CA LEU A 17 -5.52 -1.07 -10.57
C LEU A 17 -6.69 -1.47 -9.67
N LEU A 18 -7.87 -1.65 -10.27
CA LEU A 18 -9.07 -2.10 -9.56
C LEU A 18 -8.83 -3.47 -8.91
N ILE A 19 -8.34 -4.46 -9.65
CA ILE A 19 -8.09 -5.79 -9.08
C ILE A 19 -7.03 -5.77 -7.97
N VAL A 20 -5.89 -5.09 -8.17
CA VAL A 20 -4.82 -5.02 -7.17
C VAL A 20 -5.27 -4.31 -5.89
N SER A 21 -5.99 -3.20 -6.03
CA SER A 21 -6.44 -2.40 -4.88
C SER A 21 -7.62 -3.04 -4.16
N MET A 22 -8.53 -3.66 -4.88
CA MET A 22 -9.68 -4.38 -4.31
C MET A 22 -9.22 -5.65 -3.60
N ASP A 23 -8.31 -6.42 -4.22
CA ASP A 23 -7.76 -7.64 -3.64
C ASP A 23 -7.06 -7.38 -2.29
N ALA A 24 -6.35 -6.28 -2.17
CA ALA A 24 -5.70 -5.87 -0.91
C ALA A 24 -6.67 -5.60 0.24
N THR A 25 -7.94 -5.33 -0.05
CA THR A 25 -8.94 -5.00 0.97
C THR A 25 -10.03 -6.07 1.15
N ILE A 26 -10.44 -6.74 0.06
CA ILE A 26 -11.50 -7.76 0.06
C ILE A 26 -11.13 -8.97 0.92
N VAL A 27 -9.85 -9.35 0.94
CA VAL A 27 -9.34 -10.49 1.72
C VAL A 27 -9.51 -10.27 3.21
N ASN A 28 -9.43 -9.03 3.71
CA ASN A 28 -9.60 -8.75 5.14
C ASN A 28 -10.99 -9.17 5.66
N VAL A 29 -12.03 -9.00 4.85
CA VAL A 29 -13.38 -9.46 5.21
C VAL A 29 -13.49 -11.00 5.14
N ALA A 30 -12.69 -11.65 4.31
CA ALA A 30 -12.65 -13.09 4.16
C ALA A 30 -11.87 -13.82 5.29
N ILE A 31 -10.98 -13.12 6.02
CA ILE A 31 -10.10 -13.71 7.03
C ILE A 31 -10.83 -14.61 8.04
N PRO A 32 -11.96 -14.20 8.68
CA PRO A 32 -12.66 -15.05 9.63
C PRO A 32 -13.21 -16.32 8.98
N SER A 33 -13.76 -16.24 7.76
CA SER A 33 -14.27 -17.40 7.02
C SER A 33 -13.13 -18.34 6.58
N ILE A 34 -11.99 -17.80 6.14
CA ILE A 34 -10.78 -18.58 5.80
C ILE A 34 -10.26 -19.30 7.05
N ARG A 35 -10.23 -18.61 8.20
CA ARG A 35 -9.81 -19.19 9.46
C ARG A 35 -10.67 -20.38 9.85
N ALA A 36 -11.99 -20.24 9.76
CA ALA A 36 -12.94 -21.28 10.12
C ALA A 36 -12.83 -22.50 9.20
N ASP A 37 -12.68 -22.28 7.88
CA ASP A 37 -12.63 -23.36 6.87
C ASP A 37 -11.28 -24.10 6.86
N LEU A 38 -10.15 -23.37 6.98
CA LEU A 38 -8.80 -23.93 6.90
C LEU A 38 -8.11 -24.10 8.26
N SER A 39 -8.82 -23.89 9.38
CA SER A 39 -8.30 -23.98 10.76
C SER A 39 -7.01 -23.18 10.97
N ALA A 40 -6.95 -21.96 10.43
CA ALA A 40 -5.74 -21.15 10.41
C ALA A 40 -5.42 -20.54 11.78
N SER A 41 -4.12 -20.51 12.11
CA SER A 41 -3.60 -19.80 13.27
C SER A 41 -3.62 -18.28 13.06
N PRO A 42 -3.53 -17.45 14.13
CA PRO A 42 -3.44 -15.99 14.00
C PRO A 42 -2.28 -15.53 13.12
N ALA A 43 -1.10 -16.12 13.23
CA ALA A 43 0.06 -15.81 12.40
C ALA A 43 -0.19 -16.15 10.92
N GLN A 44 -0.79 -17.30 10.64
CA GLN A 44 -1.11 -17.68 9.26
C GLN A 44 -2.12 -16.74 8.61
N MET A 45 -3.10 -16.24 9.36
CA MET A 45 -4.05 -15.24 8.86
C MET A 45 -3.34 -13.92 8.48
N GLN A 46 -2.37 -13.48 9.29
CA GLN A 46 -1.53 -12.32 8.95
C GLN A 46 -0.70 -12.58 7.71
N TRP A 47 -0.08 -13.77 7.60
CA TRP A 47 0.68 -14.15 6.42
C TRP A 47 -0.16 -14.17 5.13
N VAL A 48 -1.44 -14.54 5.18
CA VAL A 48 -2.34 -14.46 4.00
C VAL A 48 -2.44 -13.02 3.47
N VAL A 49 -2.48 -12.02 4.34
CA VAL A 49 -2.52 -10.60 3.93
C VAL A 49 -1.13 -10.08 3.60
N ASP A 50 -0.15 -10.35 4.48
CA ASP A 50 1.15 -9.72 4.43
C ASP A 50 2.03 -10.24 3.30
N ILE A 51 1.99 -11.53 2.97
CA ILE A 51 2.82 -12.08 1.90
C ILE A 51 2.55 -11.39 0.56
N TYR A 52 1.29 -11.08 0.27
CA TYR A 52 0.90 -10.36 -0.94
C TYR A 52 1.44 -8.92 -0.96
N THR A 53 1.20 -8.16 0.11
CA THR A 53 1.61 -6.75 0.20
C THR A 53 3.13 -6.60 0.25
N LEU A 54 3.81 -7.54 0.91
CA LEU A 54 5.25 -7.59 1.05
C LEU A 54 5.95 -7.88 -0.29
N VAL A 55 5.42 -8.85 -1.05
CA VAL A 55 5.91 -9.15 -2.41
C VAL A 55 5.65 -7.97 -3.35
N LEU A 56 4.47 -7.35 -3.27
CA LEU A 56 4.17 -6.11 -3.99
C LEU A 56 5.21 -5.03 -3.70
N ALA A 57 5.47 -4.74 -2.41
CA ALA A 57 6.44 -3.74 -2.00
C ALA A 57 7.84 -4.03 -2.53
N SER A 58 8.25 -5.29 -2.40
CA SER A 58 9.59 -5.75 -2.74
C SER A 58 9.89 -5.72 -4.24
N LEU A 59 8.92 -6.04 -5.09
CA LEU A 59 9.12 -6.19 -6.52
C LEU A 59 8.64 -5.01 -7.37
N LEU A 60 7.93 -4.04 -6.77
CA LEU A 60 7.30 -2.92 -7.51
C LEU A 60 8.31 -2.11 -8.33
N MET A 61 9.46 -1.78 -7.75
CA MET A 61 10.50 -1.00 -8.44
C MET A 61 11.21 -1.82 -9.53
N LEU A 62 11.49 -3.12 -9.27
CA LEU A 62 12.06 -4.04 -10.25
C LEU A 62 11.14 -4.19 -11.46
N SER A 63 9.85 -4.33 -11.22
CA SER A 63 8.86 -4.49 -12.26
C SER A 63 8.80 -3.27 -13.18
N GLY A 64 8.92 -2.05 -12.62
CA GLY A 64 9.03 -0.83 -13.42
C GLY A 64 10.23 -0.84 -14.36
N ALA A 65 11.43 -1.13 -13.84
CA ALA A 65 12.66 -1.22 -14.62
C ALA A 65 12.61 -2.35 -15.68
N THR A 66 12.02 -3.49 -15.32
CA THR A 66 11.83 -4.63 -16.22
C THR A 66 10.91 -4.28 -17.38
N GLY A 67 9.80 -3.56 -17.13
CA GLY A 67 8.88 -3.09 -18.16
C GLY A 67 9.51 -2.13 -19.16
N ASP A 68 10.35 -1.23 -18.66
CA ASP A 68 11.09 -0.30 -19.51
C ASP A 68 12.10 -1.00 -20.43
N ARG A 69 12.70 -2.11 -19.97
CA ARG A 69 13.70 -2.88 -20.72
C ARG A 69 13.09 -3.89 -21.70
N PHE A 70 12.15 -4.70 -21.25
CA PHE A 70 11.63 -5.85 -22.01
C PHE A 70 10.35 -5.54 -22.79
N GLY A 71 9.68 -4.45 -22.46
CA GLY A 71 8.44 -4.01 -23.11
C GLY A 71 7.28 -3.92 -22.13
N ARG A 72 6.61 -2.77 -22.14
CA ARG A 72 5.55 -2.43 -21.18
C ARG A 72 4.31 -3.28 -21.36
N ARG A 73 3.86 -3.45 -22.63
CA ARG A 73 2.70 -4.29 -22.95
C ARG A 73 2.92 -5.74 -22.55
N ARG A 74 4.08 -6.30 -22.90
CA ARG A 74 4.44 -7.69 -22.57
C ARG A 74 4.46 -7.92 -21.08
N LEU A 75 5.16 -7.06 -20.32
CA LEU A 75 5.24 -7.20 -18.86
C LEU A 75 3.88 -7.02 -18.18
N PHE A 76 3.05 -6.11 -18.69
CA PHE A 76 1.70 -5.91 -18.19
C PHE A 76 0.82 -7.16 -18.38
N GLN A 77 0.90 -7.81 -19.55
CA GLN A 77 0.19 -9.06 -19.83
C GLN A 77 0.70 -10.22 -18.96
N ILE A 78 2.03 -10.35 -18.79
CA ILE A 78 2.62 -11.34 -17.88
C ILE A 78 2.11 -11.11 -16.47
N GLY A 79 2.13 -9.87 -15.98
CA GLY A 79 1.62 -9.50 -14.67
C GLY A 79 0.15 -9.88 -14.45
N LEU A 80 -0.72 -9.56 -15.42
CA LEU A 80 -2.14 -9.94 -15.39
C LEU A 80 -2.32 -11.46 -15.38
N THR A 81 -1.54 -12.18 -16.19
CA THR A 81 -1.62 -13.66 -16.27
C THR A 81 -1.13 -14.30 -14.98
N VAL A 82 0.00 -13.87 -14.43
CA VAL A 82 0.54 -14.37 -13.15
C VAL A 82 -0.42 -14.05 -12.00
N PHE A 83 -1.01 -12.85 -11.99
CA PHE A 83 -2.00 -12.46 -10.99
C PHE A 83 -3.26 -13.34 -11.09
N ALA A 84 -3.76 -13.60 -12.30
CA ALA A 84 -4.92 -14.47 -12.54
C ALA A 84 -4.65 -15.91 -12.10
N LEU A 85 -3.47 -16.46 -12.44
CA LEU A 85 -3.05 -17.80 -12.01
C LEU A 85 -2.91 -17.88 -10.49
N GLY A 86 -2.35 -16.84 -9.86
CA GLY A 86 -2.28 -16.74 -8.41
C GLY A 86 -3.68 -16.68 -7.77
N SER A 87 -4.61 -15.90 -8.34
CA SER A 87 -6.00 -15.84 -7.89
C SER A 87 -6.73 -17.19 -8.03
N LEU A 88 -6.53 -17.88 -9.17
CA LEU A 88 -7.06 -19.22 -9.35
C LEU A 88 -6.50 -20.20 -8.32
N ALA A 89 -5.19 -20.19 -8.10
CA ALA A 89 -4.54 -21.03 -7.08
C ALA A 89 -5.05 -20.72 -5.67
N CYS A 90 -5.28 -19.45 -5.31
CA CYS A 90 -5.91 -19.05 -4.05
C CYS A 90 -7.31 -19.65 -3.89
N SER A 91 -8.12 -19.61 -4.95
CA SER A 91 -9.50 -20.14 -4.91
C SER A 91 -9.56 -21.67 -4.80
N LEU A 92 -8.53 -22.36 -5.24
CA LEU A 92 -8.41 -23.83 -5.19
C LEU A 92 -7.60 -24.33 -4.00
N ALA A 93 -7.09 -23.45 -3.14
CA ALA A 93 -6.21 -23.81 -2.04
C ALA A 93 -6.89 -24.75 -1.03
N PRO A 94 -6.34 -25.97 -0.81
CA PRO A 94 -6.88 -26.93 0.15
C PRO A 94 -6.39 -26.69 1.59
N THR A 95 -5.28 -25.99 1.76
CA THR A 95 -4.67 -25.69 3.05
C THR A 95 -4.26 -24.23 3.14
N ILE A 96 -4.08 -23.74 4.37
CA ILE A 96 -3.66 -22.36 4.59
C ILE A 96 -2.26 -22.06 4.00
N ASP A 97 -1.34 -23.03 4.06
CA ASP A 97 0.02 -22.85 3.53
C ASP A 97 0.03 -22.77 2.00
N THR A 98 -0.83 -23.55 1.33
CA THR A 98 -1.02 -23.42 -0.13
C THR A 98 -1.67 -22.09 -0.50
N LEU A 99 -2.58 -21.58 0.33
CA LEU A 99 -3.16 -20.26 0.15
C LEU A 99 -2.08 -19.16 0.26
N ILE A 100 -1.23 -19.23 1.29
CA ILE A 100 -0.10 -18.28 1.46
C ILE A 100 0.85 -18.33 0.25
N GLY A 101 1.19 -19.54 -0.23
CA GLY A 101 2.02 -19.70 -1.44
C GLY A 101 1.36 -19.13 -2.70
N ALA A 102 0.05 -19.31 -2.86
CA ALA A 102 -0.71 -18.75 -3.98
C ALA A 102 -0.80 -17.21 -3.89
N ARG A 103 -0.91 -16.64 -2.69
CA ARG A 103 -0.86 -15.20 -2.42
C ARG A 103 0.50 -14.59 -2.77
N PHE A 104 1.60 -15.32 -2.51
CA PHE A 104 2.93 -14.93 -2.98
C PHE A 104 2.95 -14.79 -4.51
N LEU A 105 2.47 -15.79 -5.23
CA LEU A 105 2.39 -15.76 -6.70
C LEU A 105 1.54 -14.59 -7.20
N GLN A 106 0.40 -14.36 -6.57
CA GLN A 106 -0.50 -13.25 -6.89
C GLN A 106 0.19 -11.90 -6.67
N GLY A 107 0.98 -11.76 -5.58
CA GLY A 107 1.79 -10.57 -5.30
C GLY A 107 2.86 -10.30 -6.37
N VAL A 108 3.52 -11.36 -6.88
CA VAL A 108 4.46 -11.24 -8.00
C VAL A 108 3.77 -10.65 -9.23
N GLY A 109 2.60 -11.18 -9.62
CA GLY A 109 1.80 -10.64 -10.73
C GLY A 109 1.39 -9.19 -10.50
N GLY A 110 0.84 -8.90 -9.32
CA GLY A 110 0.37 -7.56 -8.92
C GLY A 110 1.47 -6.50 -8.95
N SER A 111 2.70 -6.85 -8.57
CA SER A 111 3.85 -5.93 -8.57
C SER A 111 4.16 -5.34 -9.95
N MET A 112 3.83 -6.07 -11.02
CA MET A 112 4.07 -5.65 -12.40
C MET A 112 3.01 -4.67 -12.92
N LEU A 113 1.81 -4.65 -12.31
CA LEU A 113 0.66 -3.96 -12.88
C LEU A 113 0.72 -2.44 -12.72
N ASN A 114 0.87 -1.94 -11.49
CA ASN A 114 0.79 -0.50 -11.23
C ASN A 114 1.89 0.34 -11.88
N PRO A 115 3.19 0.01 -11.77
CA PRO A 115 4.24 0.82 -12.38
C PRO A 115 4.18 0.79 -13.91
N VAL A 116 3.81 -0.36 -14.49
CA VAL A 116 3.71 -0.51 -15.94
C VAL A 116 2.48 0.21 -16.48
N ALA A 117 1.32 0.16 -15.79
CA ALA A 117 0.14 0.92 -16.16
C ALA A 117 0.40 2.44 -16.18
N LEU A 118 1.09 2.97 -15.15
CA LEU A 118 1.49 4.37 -15.12
C LEU A 118 2.38 4.74 -16.30
N SER A 119 3.33 3.87 -16.66
CA SER A 119 4.22 4.07 -17.81
C SER A 119 3.45 4.05 -19.12
N ILE A 120 2.48 3.15 -19.30
CA ILE A 120 1.60 3.08 -20.48
C ILE A 120 0.76 4.36 -20.59
N ILE A 121 0.11 4.78 -19.52
CA ILE A 121 -0.72 6.01 -19.49
C ILE A 121 0.13 7.23 -19.87
N SER A 122 1.32 7.38 -19.26
CA SER A 122 2.21 8.52 -19.51
C SER A 122 2.68 8.60 -20.95
N GLN A 123 2.85 7.47 -21.62
CA GLN A 123 3.25 7.40 -23.02
C GLN A 123 2.10 7.67 -24.00
N ILE A 124 0.90 7.19 -23.70
CA ILE A 124 -0.27 7.34 -24.57
C ILE A 124 -0.83 8.76 -24.51
N PHE A 125 -0.83 9.37 -23.33
CA PHE A 125 -1.34 10.72 -23.09
C PHE A 125 -0.18 11.74 -23.05
N THR A 126 0.29 12.14 -24.23
CA THR A 126 1.46 13.03 -24.38
C THR A 126 1.17 14.50 -24.00
N LYS A 127 -0.07 14.97 -24.21
CA LYS A 127 -0.47 16.32 -23.82
C LYS A 127 -0.60 16.42 -22.30
N PRO A 128 0.02 17.43 -21.63
CA PRO A 128 0.02 17.54 -20.17
C PRO A 128 -1.37 17.50 -19.54
N VAL A 129 -2.34 18.20 -20.13
CA VAL A 129 -3.72 18.27 -19.61
C VAL A 129 -4.44 16.91 -19.75
N GLU A 130 -4.31 16.23 -20.91
CA GLU A 130 -4.88 14.91 -21.12
C GLU A 130 -4.27 13.88 -20.18
N ARG A 131 -2.94 13.93 -19.99
CA ARG A 131 -2.22 13.05 -19.07
C ARG A 131 -2.64 13.27 -17.61
N ALA A 132 -2.72 14.51 -17.16
CA ALA A 132 -3.17 14.83 -15.81
C ALA A 132 -4.59 14.31 -15.56
N ARG A 133 -5.50 14.45 -16.53
CA ARG A 133 -6.86 13.92 -16.46
C ARG A 133 -6.88 12.39 -16.41
N ALA A 134 -6.11 11.73 -17.26
CA ALA A 134 -6.01 10.25 -17.29
C ALA A 134 -5.46 9.68 -15.97
N LEU A 135 -4.40 10.31 -15.43
CA LEU A 135 -3.84 9.95 -14.11
C LEU A 135 -4.81 10.23 -12.97
N GLY A 136 -5.59 11.29 -13.07
CA GLY A 136 -6.65 11.60 -12.10
C GLY A 136 -7.76 10.54 -12.08
N ILE A 137 -8.22 10.08 -13.25
CA ILE A 137 -9.18 8.97 -13.37
C ILE A 137 -8.59 7.69 -12.79
N TRP A 138 -7.37 7.34 -13.20
CA TRP A 138 -6.67 6.15 -12.71
C TRP A 138 -6.48 6.17 -11.19
N GLY A 139 -6.05 7.30 -10.61
CA GLY A 139 -5.93 7.46 -9.16
C GLY A 139 -7.28 7.40 -8.43
N GLY A 140 -8.36 7.92 -9.03
CA GLY A 140 -9.72 7.81 -8.49
C GLY A 140 -10.22 6.37 -8.38
N VAL A 141 -9.85 5.52 -9.33
CA VAL A 141 -10.17 4.08 -9.30
C VAL A 141 -9.57 3.41 -8.07
N THR A 142 -8.37 3.82 -7.60
CA THR A 142 -7.78 3.27 -6.36
C THR A 142 -8.70 3.44 -5.17
N GLY A 143 -9.22 4.66 -4.97
CA GLY A 143 -10.12 4.96 -3.85
C GLY A 143 -11.42 4.15 -3.92
N ILE A 144 -12.04 4.09 -5.11
CA ILE A 144 -13.25 3.32 -5.33
C ILE A 144 -13.00 1.82 -5.08
N SER A 145 -11.88 1.28 -5.57
CA SER A 145 -11.55 -0.13 -5.43
C SER A 145 -11.30 -0.52 -3.97
N MET A 146 -10.54 0.29 -3.24
CA MET A 146 -10.27 0.06 -1.81
C MET A 146 -11.56 0.09 -0.98
N ALA A 147 -12.49 0.96 -1.35
CA ALA A 147 -13.77 1.11 -0.69
C ALA A 147 -14.77 0.00 -1.07
N ALA A 148 -14.75 -0.43 -2.32
CA ALA A 148 -15.65 -1.49 -2.83
C ALA A 148 -15.26 -2.89 -2.28
N GLY A 149 -13.96 -3.11 -1.98
CA GLY A 149 -13.45 -4.41 -1.54
C GLY A 149 -14.26 -5.04 -0.41
N PRO A 150 -14.41 -4.40 0.75
CA PRO A 150 -15.17 -4.96 1.86
C PRO A 150 -16.66 -5.22 1.53
N ILE A 151 -17.29 -4.35 0.75
CA ILE A 151 -18.71 -4.48 0.39
C ILE A 151 -18.92 -5.65 -0.57
N VAL A 152 -18.14 -5.69 -1.65
CA VAL A 152 -18.20 -6.77 -2.64
C VAL A 152 -17.76 -8.09 -1.99
N GLY A 153 -16.74 -8.05 -1.13
CA GLY A 153 -16.28 -9.21 -0.38
C GLY A 153 -17.35 -9.77 0.55
N GLY A 154 -18.02 -8.91 1.30
CA GLY A 154 -19.12 -9.31 2.18
C GLY A 154 -20.24 -10.03 1.41
N LEU A 155 -20.66 -9.45 0.27
CA LEU A 155 -21.67 -10.05 -0.60
C LEU A 155 -21.24 -11.42 -1.14
N LEU A 156 -20.02 -11.50 -1.70
CA LEU A 156 -19.50 -12.72 -2.30
C LEU A 156 -19.31 -13.84 -1.26
N ILE A 157 -18.82 -13.51 -0.08
CA ILE A 157 -18.57 -14.49 0.99
C ILE A 157 -19.90 -15.09 1.47
N GLU A 158 -20.92 -14.27 1.64
CA GLU A 158 -22.21 -14.71 2.15
C GLU A 158 -22.99 -15.53 1.11
N THR A 159 -22.87 -15.21 -0.18
CA THR A 159 -23.64 -15.87 -1.25
C THR A 159 -22.95 -17.09 -1.84
N VAL A 160 -21.62 -17.06 -2.00
CA VAL A 160 -20.85 -18.07 -2.73
C VAL A 160 -19.75 -18.70 -1.87
N GLY A 161 -19.32 -18.00 -0.80
CA GLY A 161 -18.22 -18.40 0.07
C GLY A 161 -16.93 -17.65 -0.19
N TRP A 162 -15.96 -17.77 0.74
CA TRP A 162 -14.72 -16.96 0.72
C TRP A 162 -13.84 -17.16 -0.53
N ARG A 163 -13.91 -18.33 -1.18
CA ARG A 163 -13.12 -18.59 -2.40
C ARG A 163 -13.50 -17.66 -3.57
N SER A 164 -14.73 -17.17 -3.57
CA SER A 164 -15.25 -16.27 -4.60
C SER A 164 -14.55 -14.90 -4.63
N VAL A 165 -13.96 -14.47 -3.52
CA VAL A 165 -13.20 -13.21 -3.49
C VAL A 165 -11.95 -13.25 -4.40
N PHE A 166 -11.46 -14.45 -4.70
CA PHE A 166 -10.39 -14.65 -5.66
C PHE A 166 -10.92 -14.89 -7.08
N TRP A 167 -12.06 -15.56 -7.23
CA TRP A 167 -12.67 -15.80 -8.55
C TRP A 167 -13.05 -14.52 -9.28
N ILE A 168 -13.48 -13.49 -8.58
CA ILE A 168 -13.86 -12.21 -9.18
C ILE A 168 -12.70 -11.57 -9.98
N ASN A 169 -11.47 -11.86 -9.62
CA ASN A 169 -10.29 -11.35 -10.32
C ASN A 169 -10.14 -11.98 -11.73
N LEU A 170 -10.59 -13.23 -11.94
CA LEU A 170 -10.37 -13.95 -13.20
C LEU A 170 -11.04 -13.29 -14.39
N PRO A 171 -12.35 -12.98 -14.39
CA PRO A 171 -12.99 -12.31 -15.51
C PRO A 171 -12.44 -10.90 -15.76
N ILE A 172 -12.06 -10.18 -14.69
CA ILE A 172 -11.49 -8.83 -14.82
C ILE A 172 -10.09 -8.91 -15.43
N CYS A 173 -9.25 -9.87 -15.01
CA CYS A 173 -7.95 -10.12 -15.63
C CYS A 173 -8.08 -10.52 -17.10
N ALA A 174 -9.02 -11.42 -17.43
CA ALA A 174 -9.26 -11.84 -18.81
C ALA A 174 -9.65 -10.64 -19.70
N ALA A 175 -10.57 -9.79 -19.23
CA ALA A 175 -10.94 -8.56 -19.92
C ALA A 175 -9.72 -7.61 -20.10
N ALA A 176 -8.93 -7.40 -19.05
CA ALA A 176 -7.74 -6.55 -19.11
C ALA A 176 -6.67 -7.11 -20.07
N ILE A 177 -6.46 -8.44 -20.10
CA ILE A 177 -5.53 -9.12 -21.01
C ILE A 177 -5.99 -8.92 -22.47
N ILE A 178 -7.27 -9.15 -22.76
CA ILE A 178 -7.83 -9.00 -24.13
C ILE A 178 -7.71 -7.54 -24.59
N LEU A 179 -8.14 -6.58 -23.74
CA LEU A 179 -8.06 -5.16 -24.08
C LEU A 179 -6.61 -4.72 -24.31
N THR A 180 -5.69 -5.20 -23.47
CA THR A 180 -4.25 -4.90 -23.62
C THR A 180 -3.69 -5.51 -24.89
N ALA A 181 -4.04 -6.76 -25.22
CA ALA A 181 -3.58 -7.46 -26.41
C ALA A 181 -4.00 -6.75 -27.71
N VAL A 182 -5.21 -6.23 -27.75
CA VAL A 182 -5.79 -5.63 -28.96
C VAL A 182 -5.41 -4.14 -29.10
N PHE A 183 -5.44 -3.38 -28.01
CA PHE A 183 -5.42 -1.92 -28.10
C PHE A 183 -4.11 -1.27 -27.67
N VAL A 184 -3.34 -1.89 -26.73
CA VAL A 184 -2.10 -1.31 -26.22
C VAL A 184 -0.95 -1.59 -27.19
N PRO A 185 -0.27 -0.56 -27.74
CA PRO A 185 0.94 -0.77 -28.54
C PRO A 185 2.11 -1.21 -27.67
N GLU A 186 3.03 -1.99 -28.22
CA GLU A 186 4.27 -2.29 -27.53
C GLU A 186 5.15 -1.04 -27.43
N SER A 187 5.82 -0.89 -26.32
CA SER A 187 6.71 0.24 -26.07
C SER A 187 7.82 -0.11 -25.09
N LYS A 188 8.97 0.48 -25.31
CA LYS A 188 10.15 0.34 -24.48
C LYS A 188 10.72 1.72 -24.15
N SER A 189 11.47 1.85 -23.09
CA SER A 189 12.21 3.07 -22.80
C SER A 189 13.45 3.14 -23.68
N GLN A 190 13.80 4.34 -24.14
CA GLN A 190 15.07 4.58 -24.84
C GLN A 190 16.25 4.70 -23.86
N THR A 191 15.98 5.07 -22.61
CA THR A 191 16.96 5.12 -21.52
C THR A 191 16.75 3.92 -20.61
N MET A 192 17.66 2.95 -20.70
CA MET A 192 17.60 1.74 -19.85
C MET A 192 18.09 2.05 -18.45
N ARG A 193 17.26 1.84 -17.45
CA ARG A 193 17.71 1.77 -16.05
C ARG A 193 18.42 0.46 -15.79
N ASN A 194 19.56 0.52 -15.13
CA ASN A 194 20.24 -0.67 -14.68
C ASN A 194 19.43 -1.35 -13.57
N VAL A 195 19.24 -2.68 -13.71
CA VAL A 195 18.67 -3.51 -12.65
C VAL A 195 19.72 -3.68 -11.57
N ASP A 196 19.35 -3.47 -10.33
CA ASP A 196 20.20 -3.69 -9.17
C ASP A 196 19.75 -4.92 -8.38
N PRO A 197 20.22 -6.12 -8.74
CA PRO A 197 19.79 -7.34 -8.07
C PRO A 197 20.29 -7.45 -6.62
N ILE A 198 21.45 -6.83 -6.31
CA ILE A 198 22.03 -6.88 -4.95
C ILE A 198 21.25 -5.95 -4.02
N GLY A 199 21.08 -4.68 -4.39
CA GLY A 199 20.30 -3.73 -3.61
C GLY A 199 18.86 -4.22 -3.41
N GLN A 200 18.26 -4.78 -4.45
CA GLN A 200 16.93 -5.37 -4.35
C GLN A 200 16.90 -6.60 -3.43
N GLY A 201 17.85 -7.52 -3.54
CA GLY A 201 17.94 -8.70 -2.67
C GLY A 201 18.08 -8.32 -1.20
N LEU A 202 18.93 -7.33 -0.89
CA LEU A 202 19.09 -6.80 0.46
C LEU A 202 17.80 -6.12 0.97
N GLY A 203 17.12 -5.34 0.13
CA GLY A 203 15.83 -4.73 0.47
C GLY A 203 14.75 -5.77 0.75
N ILE A 204 14.64 -6.81 -0.07
CA ILE A 204 13.73 -7.95 0.15
C ILE A 204 14.05 -8.63 1.48
N LEU A 205 15.31 -8.97 1.72
CA LEU A 205 15.74 -9.66 2.94
C LEU A 205 15.44 -8.83 4.20
N PHE A 206 15.65 -7.52 4.14
CA PHE A 206 15.29 -6.60 5.21
C PHE A 206 13.77 -6.60 5.47
N LEU A 207 12.96 -6.42 4.42
CA LEU A 207 11.51 -6.32 4.57
C LEU A 207 10.90 -7.64 5.08
N PHE A 208 11.26 -8.77 4.45
CA PHE A 208 10.76 -10.08 4.88
C PHE A 208 11.21 -10.44 6.28
N GLY A 209 12.48 -10.22 6.63
CA GLY A 209 12.98 -10.48 7.98
C GLY A 209 12.30 -9.61 9.04
N THR A 210 12.04 -8.34 8.74
CA THR A 210 11.32 -7.44 9.65
C THR A 210 9.88 -7.90 9.88
N VAL A 211 9.14 -8.18 8.79
CA VAL A 211 7.74 -8.62 8.87
C VAL A 211 7.64 -9.98 9.56
N PHE A 212 8.52 -10.93 9.22
CA PHE A 212 8.60 -12.23 9.92
C PHE A 212 8.79 -12.05 11.43
N THR A 213 9.73 -11.19 11.83
CA THR A 213 10.01 -10.93 13.25
C THR A 213 8.77 -10.37 13.97
N LEU A 214 8.03 -9.48 13.33
CA LEU A 214 6.82 -8.88 13.91
C LEU A 214 5.65 -9.87 14.00
N ILE A 215 5.48 -10.76 13.01
CA ILE A 215 4.39 -11.76 12.99
C ILE A 215 4.68 -12.93 13.93
N GLU A 216 5.88 -13.48 13.85
CA GLU A 216 6.23 -14.71 14.58
C GLU A 216 6.78 -14.45 15.98
N GLY A 217 7.29 -13.24 16.25
CA GLY A 217 7.81 -12.85 17.55
C GLY A 217 6.81 -13.05 18.71
N PRO A 218 5.56 -12.60 18.60
CA PRO A 218 4.55 -12.85 19.63
C PRO A 218 4.18 -14.32 19.80
N VAL A 219 4.26 -15.13 18.75
CA VAL A 219 3.86 -16.55 18.75
C VAL A 219 4.97 -17.46 19.27
N LEU A 220 6.19 -17.28 18.75
CA LEU A 220 7.35 -18.11 19.13
C LEU A 220 8.05 -17.58 20.40
N GLY A 221 7.76 -16.34 20.78
CA GLY A 221 8.46 -15.61 21.83
C GLY A 221 9.61 -14.76 21.31
N TRP A 222 9.71 -13.52 21.79
CA TRP A 222 10.71 -12.53 21.38
C TRP A 222 12.16 -12.96 21.66
N THR A 223 12.38 -13.88 22.61
CA THR A 223 13.68 -14.44 22.95
C THR A 223 14.02 -15.72 22.19
N ASN A 224 13.13 -16.20 21.32
CA ASN A 224 13.35 -17.40 20.52
C ASN A 224 14.56 -17.19 19.58
N PRO A 225 15.54 -18.13 19.57
CA PRO A 225 16.74 -18.01 18.72
C PRO A 225 16.45 -17.79 17.24
N ARG A 226 15.37 -18.39 16.70
CA ARG A 226 14.97 -18.19 15.31
C ARG A 226 14.52 -16.76 15.04
N VAL A 227 13.69 -16.19 15.93
CA VAL A 227 13.21 -14.81 15.84
C VAL A 227 14.38 -13.84 15.94
N LEU A 228 15.28 -14.04 16.90
CA LEU A 228 16.47 -13.19 17.08
C LEU A 228 17.43 -13.29 15.89
N ALA A 229 17.65 -14.51 15.35
CA ALA A 229 18.52 -14.69 14.18
C ALA A 229 17.96 -13.96 12.94
N ILE A 230 16.65 -14.08 12.67
CA ILE A 230 16.03 -13.43 11.53
C ILE A 230 15.99 -11.90 11.72
N ALA A 231 15.72 -11.42 12.93
CA ALA A 231 15.81 -10.01 13.25
C ALA A 231 17.23 -9.46 13.03
N ALA A 232 18.25 -10.18 13.48
CA ALA A 232 19.64 -9.82 13.23
C ALA A 232 19.99 -9.79 11.74
N VAL A 233 19.53 -10.79 10.97
CA VAL A 233 19.69 -10.82 9.51
C VAL A 233 19.01 -9.62 8.86
N ALA A 234 17.79 -9.24 9.29
CA ALA A 234 17.11 -8.06 8.79
C ALA A 234 17.88 -6.78 9.06
N VAL A 235 18.42 -6.61 10.26
CA VAL A 235 19.24 -5.43 10.63
C VAL A 235 20.53 -5.39 9.81
N VAL A 236 21.23 -6.52 9.66
CA VAL A 236 22.43 -6.61 8.84
C VAL A 236 22.11 -6.31 7.37
N ALA A 237 21.01 -6.83 6.85
CA ALA A 237 20.57 -6.56 5.48
C ALA A 237 20.25 -5.06 5.28
N LEU A 238 19.62 -4.40 6.25
CA LEU A 238 19.38 -2.95 6.20
C LEU A 238 20.70 -2.16 6.16
N ILE A 239 21.62 -2.48 7.06
CA ILE A 239 22.94 -1.81 7.11
C ILE A 239 23.70 -2.01 5.81
N ALA A 240 23.73 -3.27 5.30
CA ALA A 240 24.34 -3.61 4.03
C ALA A 240 23.69 -2.87 2.86
N PHE A 241 22.34 -2.82 2.82
CA PHE A 241 21.57 -2.09 1.83
C PHE A 241 21.94 -0.60 1.82
N LEU A 242 21.86 0.07 2.97
CA LEU A 242 22.18 1.50 3.07
C LEU A 242 23.64 1.78 2.66
N ARG A 243 24.58 0.91 3.05
CA ARG A 243 25.99 1.06 2.72
C ARG A 243 26.29 0.77 1.24
N PHE A 244 25.59 -0.16 0.66
CA PHE A 244 25.70 -0.51 -0.76
C PHE A 244 25.12 0.61 -1.64
N GLU A 245 23.87 1.04 -1.36
CA GLU A 245 23.20 2.12 -2.09
C GLU A 245 23.94 3.46 -2.00
N SER A 246 24.53 3.78 -0.85
CA SER A 246 25.27 5.04 -0.65
C SER A 246 26.54 5.15 -1.49
N ARG A 247 27.09 4.01 -1.94
CA ARG A 247 28.34 3.97 -2.72
C ARG A 247 28.14 3.81 -4.22
N ARG A 248 26.91 3.60 -4.65
CA ARG A 248 26.59 3.31 -6.04
C ARG A 248 26.31 4.57 -6.84
N HIS A 249 26.79 4.61 -8.09
CA HIS A 249 26.58 5.75 -8.99
C HIS A 249 25.11 5.80 -9.49
N ASP A 250 24.50 4.64 -9.74
CA ASP A 250 23.07 4.51 -10.14
C ASP A 250 22.36 3.55 -9.15
N PRO A 251 21.96 4.07 -7.96
CA PRO A 251 21.39 3.24 -6.90
C PRO A 251 19.94 2.85 -7.21
N PHE A 252 19.52 1.70 -6.68
CA PHE A 252 18.12 1.25 -6.70
C PHE A 252 17.23 2.25 -5.96
N LEU A 253 17.66 2.67 -4.77
CA LEU A 253 17.07 3.74 -3.97
C LEU A 253 18.06 4.89 -3.81
N ASP A 254 17.83 6.00 -4.47
CA ASP A 254 18.67 7.17 -4.30
C ASP A 254 18.47 7.79 -2.92
N LEU A 255 19.37 7.47 -1.99
CA LEU A 255 19.33 7.97 -0.61
C LEU A 255 19.38 9.49 -0.51
N ARG A 256 19.82 10.18 -1.56
CA ARG A 256 19.83 11.65 -1.63
C ARG A 256 18.40 12.22 -1.60
N PHE A 257 17.37 11.45 -2.05
CA PHE A 257 15.97 11.87 -1.94
C PHE A 257 15.57 12.19 -0.51
N PHE A 258 16.12 11.50 0.47
CA PHE A 258 15.83 11.74 1.89
C PHE A 258 16.45 13.03 2.44
N ARG A 259 17.29 13.73 1.69
CA ARG A 259 17.74 15.10 2.01
C ARG A 259 16.63 16.15 1.75
N SER A 260 15.62 15.81 0.93
CA SER A 260 14.42 16.62 0.77
C SER A 260 13.46 16.37 1.93
N ILE A 261 13.18 17.41 2.71
CA ILE A 261 12.20 17.32 3.80
C ILE A 261 10.82 16.91 3.27
N PRO A 262 10.29 17.50 2.16
CA PRO A 262 9.01 17.05 1.60
C PRO A 262 8.97 15.55 1.25
N PHE A 263 10.04 15.02 0.67
CA PHE A 263 10.12 13.59 0.32
C PHE A 263 10.15 12.71 1.56
N THR A 264 10.99 13.04 2.54
CA THR A 264 11.10 12.30 3.81
C THR A 264 9.78 12.32 4.58
N THR A 265 9.14 13.48 4.67
CA THR A 265 7.83 13.62 5.32
C THR A 265 6.73 12.86 4.58
N ALA A 266 6.76 12.83 3.24
CA ALA A 266 5.84 12.01 2.44
C ALA A 266 6.02 10.51 2.72
N THR A 267 7.26 10.04 2.81
CA THR A 267 7.59 8.64 3.12
C THR A 267 7.10 8.25 4.52
N ILE A 268 7.38 9.06 5.53
CA ILE A 268 6.94 8.83 6.91
C ILE A 268 5.40 8.82 6.98
N ASN A 269 4.73 9.79 6.35
CA ASN A 269 3.28 9.84 6.31
C ASN A 269 2.68 8.64 5.57
N ALA A 270 3.32 8.17 4.49
CA ALA A 270 2.89 6.97 3.77
C ALA A 270 2.94 5.74 4.67
N ILE A 271 4.07 5.49 5.34
CA ILE A 271 4.22 4.35 6.25
C ILE A 271 3.20 4.46 7.39
N SER A 272 3.10 5.61 8.06
CA SER A 272 2.24 5.79 9.23
C SER A 272 0.75 5.64 8.90
N ALA A 273 0.28 6.29 7.83
CA ALA A 273 -1.13 6.23 7.46
C ALA A 273 -1.56 4.84 6.97
N PHE A 274 -0.70 4.18 6.20
CA PHE A 274 -1.00 2.85 5.69
C PHE A 274 -0.78 1.75 6.74
N ALA A 275 0.08 1.97 7.75
CA ALA A 275 0.15 1.09 8.92
C ALA A 275 -1.14 1.18 9.75
N ALA A 276 -1.63 2.38 10.02
CA ALA A 276 -2.93 2.55 10.68
C ALA A 276 -4.07 1.93 9.87
N TRP A 277 -4.04 2.05 8.54
CA TRP A 277 -5.01 1.43 7.62
C TRP A 277 -4.98 -0.09 7.68
N GLY A 278 -3.80 -0.72 7.56
CA GLY A 278 -3.64 -2.17 7.61
C GLY A 278 -4.10 -2.75 8.95
N ALA A 279 -3.68 -2.14 10.05
CA ALA A 279 -4.10 -2.50 11.40
C ALA A 279 -5.62 -2.38 11.56
N PHE A 280 -6.21 -1.27 11.11
CA PHE A 280 -7.65 -1.03 11.20
C PHE A 280 -8.45 -2.08 10.43
N LEU A 281 -8.12 -2.34 9.16
CA LEU A 281 -8.84 -3.31 8.33
C LEU A 281 -8.81 -4.71 8.93
N PHE A 282 -7.62 -5.15 9.32
CA PHE A 282 -7.41 -6.50 9.87
C PHE A 282 -8.16 -6.68 11.19
N MET A 283 -7.96 -5.78 12.15
CA MET A 283 -8.55 -5.89 13.48
C MET A 283 -10.07 -5.67 13.49
N MET A 284 -10.56 -4.73 12.69
CA MET A 284 -12.00 -4.49 12.63
C MET A 284 -12.75 -5.64 11.97
N SER A 285 -12.14 -6.35 11.03
CA SER A 285 -12.74 -7.57 10.47
C SER A 285 -12.87 -8.67 11.51
N LEU A 286 -11.84 -8.88 12.32
CA LEU A 286 -11.87 -9.85 13.44
C LEU A 286 -12.86 -9.45 14.53
N TYR A 287 -12.90 -8.16 14.89
CA TYR A 287 -13.85 -7.64 15.88
C TYR A 287 -15.30 -7.82 15.43
N LEU A 288 -15.63 -7.36 14.21
CA LEU A 288 -17.02 -7.38 13.73
C LEU A 288 -17.53 -8.80 13.53
N GLN A 289 -16.77 -9.68 12.94
CA GLN A 289 -17.21 -11.05 12.63
C GLN A 289 -16.94 -12.02 13.80
N GLY A 290 -15.76 -11.92 14.44
CA GLY A 290 -15.37 -12.85 15.51
C GLY A 290 -16.01 -12.52 16.85
N GLU A 291 -15.93 -11.27 17.31
CA GLU A 291 -16.45 -10.85 18.63
C GLU A 291 -17.93 -10.48 18.58
N ARG A 292 -18.35 -9.73 17.54
CA ARG A 292 -19.71 -9.21 17.42
C ARG A 292 -20.66 -10.16 16.68
N GLY A 293 -20.14 -11.20 16.03
CA GLY A 293 -20.94 -12.16 15.28
C GLY A 293 -21.65 -11.59 14.05
N PHE A 294 -21.20 -10.45 13.52
CA PHE A 294 -21.78 -9.89 12.30
C PHE A 294 -21.43 -10.77 11.10
N SER A 295 -22.37 -10.89 10.14
CA SER A 295 -22.09 -11.56 8.88
C SER A 295 -21.05 -10.80 8.07
N ALA A 296 -20.45 -11.43 7.07
CA ALA A 296 -19.52 -10.81 6.17
C ALA A 296 -20.15 -9.62 5.41
N MET A 297 -21.44 -9.74 5.03
CA MET A 297 -22.21 -8.68 4.39
C MET A 297 -22.43 -7.49 5.33
N GLN A 298 -22.85 -7.75 6.57
CA GLN A 298 -23.02 -6.72 7.58
C GLN A 298 -21.71 -6.00 7.86
N THR A 299 -20.61 -6.74 7.95
CA THR A 299 -19.26 -6.19 8.06
C THR A 299 -18.95 -5.27 6.88
N GLY A 300 -19.18 -5.73 5.65
CA GLY A 300 -18.99 -4.92 4.44
C GLY A 300 -19.80 -3.62 4.46
N LEU A 301 -21.04 -3.66 4.92
CA LEU A 301 -21.90 -2.46 5.04
C LEU A 301 -21.40 -1.48 6.10
N ILE A 302 -20.82 -1.96 7.21
CA ILE A 302 -20.21 -1.12 8.24
C ILE A 302 -18.96 -0.38 7.69
N TYR A 303 -18.27 -0.92 6.67
CA TYR A 303 -17.19 -0.22 5.95
C TYR A 303 -17.67 0.86 4.98
N LEU A 304 -18.97 0.94 4.66
CA LEU A 304 -19.52 1.92 3.70
C LEU A 304 -19.14 3.38 4.01
N PRO A 305 -19.13 3.87 5.27
CA PRO A 305 -18.69 5.23 5.58
C PRO A 305 -17.26 5.54 5.13
N ILE A 306 -16.36 4.56 5.18
CA ILE A 306 -14.98 4.72 4.66
C ILE A 306 -15.02 4.92 3.14
N ALA A 307 -15.83 4.12 2.44
CA ALA A 307 -16.01 4.21 1.00
C ALA A 307 -16.51 5.59 0.57
N LEU A 308 -17.51 6.10 1.28
CA LEU A 308 -18.07 7.45 1.05
C LEU A 308 -17.02 8.52 1.35
N GLY A 309 -16.27 8.37 2.45
CA GLY A 309 -15.14 9.25 2.77
C GLY A 309 -14.12 9.29 1.62
N ALA A 310 -13.74 8.14 1.08
CA ALA A 310 -12.81 8.07 -0.05
C ALA A 310 -13.37 8.76 -1.30
N LEU A 311 -14.65 8.54 -1.61
CA LEU A 311 -15.30 9.10 -2.78
C LEU A 311 -15.34 10.63 -2.76
N PHE A 312 -15.71 11.23 -1.62
CA PHE A 312 -15.90 12.67 -1.50
C PHE A 312 -14.66 13.43 -1.04
N CYS A 313 -13.90 12.85 -0.09
CA CYS A 313 -12.81 13.58 0.56
C CYS A 313 -11.46 13.44 -0.18
N SER A 314 -11.25 12.40 -1.00
CA SER A 314 -10.01 12.33 -1.81
C SER A 314 -9.91 13.44 -2.86
N PRO A 315 -10.98 13.77 -3.64
CA PRO A 315 -10.97 14.93 -4.53
C PRO A 315 -10.83 16.26 -3.78
N LEU A 316 -11.45 16.37 -2.59
CA LEU A 316 -11.33 17.55 -1.73
C LEU A 316 -9.87 17.74 -1.26
N SER A 317 -9.22 16.67 -0.82
CA SER A 317 -7.79 16.66 -0.45
C SER A 317 -6.93 17.18 -1.62
N GLY A 318 -7.16 16.67 -2.84
CA GLY A 318 -6.46 17.13 -4.04
C GLY A 318 -6.63 18.64 -4.30
N ARG A 319 -7.85 19.17 -4.14
CA ARG A 319 -8.12 20.62 -4.28
C ARG A 319 -7.44 21.45 -3.18
N LEU A 320 -7.46 20.95 -1.93
CA LEU A 320 -6.78 21.61 -0.81
C LEU A 320 -5.27 21.68 -1.05
N VAL A 321 -4.67 20.57 -1.48
CA VAL A 321 -3.24 20.49 -1.80
C VAL A 321 -2.88 21.44 -2.94
N GLY A 322 -3.69 21.50 -3.99
CA GLY A 322 -3.47 22.40 -5.13
C GLY A 322 -3.58 23.90 -4.78
N ARG A 323 -4.44 24.28 -3.81
CA ARG A 323 -4.69 25.68 -3.44
C ARG A 323 -3.90 26.15 -2.23
N TYR A 324 -3.72 25.30 -1.22
CA TYR A 324 -3.14 25.67 0.07
C TYR A 324 -1.89 24.84 0.45
N GLY A 325 -1.44 23.96 -0.44
CA GLY A 325 -0.34 23.03 -0.16
C GLY A 325 -0.76 21.81 0.66
N ALA A 326 0.21 20.96 0.98
CA ALA A 326 -0.02 19.67 1.64
C ALA A 326 -0.50 19.78 3.11
N ARG A 327 -0.14 20.88 3.79
CA ARG A 327 -0.33 21.04 5.25
C ARG A 327 -1.79 20.88 5.73
N PRO A 328 -2.80 21.61 5.18
CA PRO A 328 -4.16 21.51 5.71
C PRO A 328 -4.72 20.09 5.65
N SER A 329 -4.44 19.40 4.54
CA SER A 329 -4.91 18.03 4.33
C SER A 329 -4.25 17.03 5.28
N LEU A 330 -2.93 17.13 5.51
CA LEU A 330 -2.19 16.26 6.45
C LEU A 330 -2.58 16.53 7.91
N VAL A 331 -2.78 17.80 8.29
CA VAL A 331 -3.22 18.16 9.63
C VAL A 331 -4.62 17.59 9.89
N ALA A 332 -5.57 17.79 8.97
CA ALA A 332 -6.90 17.19 9.08
C ALA A 332 -6.84 15.66 9.16
N ALA A 333 -6.02 15.01 8.32
CA ALA A 333 -5.82 13.57 8.34
C ALA A 333 -5.29 13.08 9.70
N GLY A 334 -4.23 13.71 10.22
CA GLY A 334 -3.63 13.35 11.50
C GLY A 334 -4.62 13.49 12.66
N ILE A 335 -5.37 14.59 12.73
CA ILE A 335 -6.42 14.81 13.75
C ILE A 335 -7.49 13.71 13.66
N LEU A 336 -8.03 13.46 12.46
CA LEU A 336 -9.13 12.52 12.27
C LEU A 336 -8.71 11.07 12.54
N ILE A 337 -7.52 10.65 12.08
CA ILE A 337 -7.00 9.30 12.35
C ILE A 337 -6.76 9.13 13.86
N THR A 338 -6.17 10.13 14.53
CA THR A 338 -5.96 10.12 15.99
C THR A 338 -7.30 10.03 16.72
N THR A 339 -8.29 10.84 16.32
CA THR A 339 -9.63 10.82 16.93
C THR A 339 -10.30 9.46 16.75
N ALA A 340 -10.29 8.90 15.53
CA ALA A 340 -10.86 7.59 15.27
C ALA A 340 -10.17 6.50 16.11
N ALA A 341 -8.84 6.49 16.18
CA ALA A 341 -8.08 5.55 16.99
C ALA A 341 -8.38 5.71 18.49
N THR A 342 -8.58 6.94 18.97
CA THR A 342 -8.99 7.21 20.36
C THR A 342 -10.39 6.65 20.63
N LEU A 343 -11.35 6.85 19.72
CA LEU A 343 -12.69 6.26 19.85
C LEU A 343 -12.65 4.72 19.83
N LEU A 344 -11.69 4.11 19.10
CA LEU A 344 -11.48 2.66 19.08
C LEU A 344 -10.97 2.11 20.42
N THR A 345 -10.30 2.90 21.26
CA THR A 345 -9.90 2.47 22.60
C THR A 345 -11.10 2.25 23.54
N LEU A 346 -12.26 2.83 23.19
CA LEU A 346 -13.52 2.73 23.94
C LEU A 346 -14.40 1.57 23.48
N LEU A 347 -13.94 0.74 22.53
CA LEU A 347 -14.70 -0.41 22.06
C LEU A 347 -14.96 -1.41 23.19
N THR A 348 -16.14 -2.02 23.13
CA THR A 348 -16.59 -3.12 23.99
C THR A 348 -17.31 -4.17 23.14
N ALA A 349 -17.56 -5.35 23.69
CA ALA A 349 -18.36 -6.38 23.01
C ALA A 349 -19.78 -5.93 22.67
N THR A 350 -20.29 -4.87 23.30
CA THR A 350 -21.66 -4.35 23.11
C THR A 350 -21.75 -2.96 22.49
N THR A 351 -20.63 -2.43 21.97
CA THR A 351 -20.59 -1.10 21.34
C THR A 351 -21.70 -0.95 20.28
N PRO A 352 -22.55 0.09 20.34
CA PRO A 352 -23.66 0.26 19.39
C PRO A 352 -23.15 0.53 17.98
N VAL A 353 -23.89 0.06 16.96
CA VAL A 353 -23.51 0.16 15.55
C VAL A 353 -23.32 1.62 15.10
N TRP A 354 -24.13 2.56 15.58
CA TRP A 354 -23.98 3.97 15.24
C TRP A 354 -22.60 4.53 15.64
N HIS A 355 -22.06 4.07 16.79
CA HIS A 355 -20.71 4.46 17.23
C HIS A 355 -19.65 3.94 16.23
N LEU A 356 -19.78 2.69 15.79
CA LEU A 356 -18.89 2.09 14.78
C LEU A 356 -18.96 2.88 13.46
N LEU A 357 -20.17 3.22 12.99
CA LEU A 357 -20.33 4.00 11.76
C LEU A 357 -19.66 5.38 11.86
N ILE A 358 -19.73 6.05 13.01
CA ILE A 358 -19.03 7.33 13.25
C ILE A 358 -17.51 7.11 13.20
N VAL A 359 -17.00 6.12 13.91
CA VAL A 359 -15.56 5.81 13.92
C VAL A 359 -15.05 5.51 12.52
N PHE A 360 -15.77 4.69 11.76
CA PHE A 360 -15.43 4.34 10.38
C PHE A 360 -15.51 5.57 9.46
N ALA A 361 -16.50 6.46 9.65
CA ALA A 361 -16.58 7.71 8.90
C ALA A 361 -15.40 8.64 9.20
N VAL A 362 -15.08 8.85 10.47
CA VAL A 362 -13.97 9.72 10.91
C VAL A 362 -12.64 9.17 10.40
N PHE A 363 -12.41 7.85 10.53
CA PHE A 363 -11.21 7.20 10.02
C PHE A 363 -11.12 7.30 8.49
N GLY A 364 -12.23 7.02 7.78
CA GLY A 364 -12.30 7.05 6.32
C GLY A 364 -12.02 8.44 5.75
N VAL A 365 -12.59 9.48 6.33
CA VAL A 365 -12.30 10.89 5.97
C VAL A 365 -10.82 11.20 6.21
N GLY A 366 -10.29 10.85 7.39
CA GLY A 366 -8.89 11.06 7.75
C GLY A 366 -7.94 10.36 6.78
N PHE A 367 -8.16 9.09 6.50
CA PHE A 367 -7.32 8.32 5.57
C PHE A 367 -7.40 8.85 4.13
N SER A 368 -8.59 9.28 3.70
CA SER A 368 -8.77 9.84 2.36
C SER A 368 -8.00 11.14 2.13
N MET A 369 -7.76 11.91 3.21
CA MET A 369 -7.01 13.16 3.17
C MET A 369 -5.49 12.98 3.01
N VAL A 370 -4.95 11.77 3.16
CA VAL A 370 -3.50 11.51 3.17
C VAL A 370 -2.90 11.34 1.78
N ASN A 371 -3.64 10.73 0.83
CA ASN A 371 -3.06 10.25 -0.43
C ASN A 371 -2.55 11.36 -1.35
N ALA A 372 -3.33 12.43 -1.54
CA ALA A 372 -2.95 13.55 -2.41
C ALA A 372 -1.71 14.30 -1.89
N PRO A 373 -1.63 14.70 -0.60
CA PRO A 373 -0.44 15.38 -0.10
C PRO A 373 0.83 14.50 -0.11
N ILE A 374 0.73 13.20 0.17
CA ILE A 374 1.86 12.28 0.09
C ILE A 374 2.43 12.25 -1.34
N THR A 375 1.56 12.03 -2.33
CA THR A 375 1.98 11.94 -3.73
C THR A 375 2.58 13.26 -4.22
N ASN A 376 1.97 14.40 -3.86
CA ASN A 376 2.46 15.72 -4.24
C ASN A 376 3.81 16.04 -3.58
N ALA A 377 3.97 15.77 -2.29
CA ALA A 377 5.19 16.04 -1.56
C ALA A 377 6.35 15.13 -2.02
N ALA A 378 6.07 13.89 -2.39
CA ALA A 378 7.07 12.94 -2.88
C ALA A 378 7.75 13.40 -4.17
N VAL A 379 7.04 14.07 -5.06
CA VAL A 379 7.58 14.57 -6.34
C VAL A 379 7.98 16.05 -6.29
N SER A 380 7.72 16.71 -5.17
CA SER A 380 8.02 18.15 -5.02
C SER A 380 9.52 18.41 -5.07
N GLY A 381 9.94 19.27 -5.99
CA GLY A 381 11.36 19.60 -6.20
C GLY A 381 12.17 18.49 -6.88
N MET A 382 11.53 17.41 -7.36
CA MET A 382 12.23 16.36 -8.11
C MET A 382 12.30 16.69 -9.59
N PRO A 383 13.44 16.47 -10.26
CA PRO A 383 13.54 16.50 -11.71
C PRO A 383 12.54 15.52 -12.35
N LEU A 384 12.03 15.86 -13.54
CA LEU A 384 10.99 15.07 -14.21
C LEU A 384 11.41 13.61 -14.50
N ASP A 385 12.69 13.40 -14.80
CA ASP A 385 13.29 12.08 -15.02
C ASP A 385 13.40 11.23 -13.73
N ARG A 386 13.41 11.85 -12.55
CA ARG A 386 13.49 11.22 -11.23
C ARG A 386 12.13 11.10 -10.51
N ALA A 387 11.12 11.83 -10.95
CA ALA A 387 9.78 11.83 -10.33
C ALA A 387 9.15 10.43 -10.30
N GLY A 388 9.41 9.60 -11.31
CA GLY A 388 8.96 8.19 -11.35
C GLY A 388 9.58 7.35 -10.24
N ALA A 389 10.88 7.52 -9.97
CA ALA A 389 11.58 6.83 -8.88
C ALA A 389 11.05 7.26 -7.52
N ALA A 390 10.88 8.56 -7.29
CA ALA A 390 10.33 9.09 -6.06
C ALA A 390 8.90 8.56 -5.78
N SER A 391 8.06 8.49 -6.82
CA SER A 391 6.72 7.91 -6.74
C SER A 391 6.74 6.41 -6.42
N ALA A 392 7.70 5.66 -6.99
CA ALA A 392 7.86 4.24 -6.71
C ALA A 392 8.25 3.98 -5.25
N VAL A 393 9.20 4.75 -4.70
CA VAL A 393 9.57 4.67 -3.27
C VAL A 393 8.37 4.95 -2.38
N THR A 394 7.57 5.97 -2.69
CA THR A 394 6.38 6.31 -1.92
C THR A 394 5.32 5.20 -2.00
N SER A 395 5.16 4.56 -3.16
CA SER A 395 4.25 3.43 -3.34
C SER A 395 4.71 2.20 -2.55
N THR A 396 6.01 1.91 -2.56
CA THR A 396 6.62 0.87 -1.72
C THR A 396 6.41 1.17 -0.24
N SER A 397 6.59 2.43 0.19
CA SER A 397 6.37 2.86 1.58
C SER A 397 4.92 2.64 2.05
N ARG A 398 3.94 2.83 1.16
CA ARG A 398 2.53 2.50 1.46
C ARG A 398 2.34 1.01 1.73
N GLN A 399 2.91 0.15 0.89
CA GLN A 399 2.79 -1.31 1.07
C GLN A 399 3.52 -1.79 2.32
N VAL A 400 4.73 -1.27 2.57
CA VAL A 400 5.48 -1.53 3.80
C VAL A 400 4.66 -1.09 5.02
N GLY A 401 4.00 0.06 4.94
CA GLY A 401 3.08 0.52 5.99
C GLY A 401 1.98 -0.50 6.25
N VAL A 402 1.26 -0.96 5.22
CA VAL A 402 0.19 -1.96 5.39
C VAL A 402 0.72 -3.21 6.08
N SER A 403 1.84 -3.78 5.60
CA SER A 403 2.45 -4.97 6.19
C SER A 403 2.84 -4.78 7.66
N ILE A 404 3.47 -3.64 8.01
CA ILE A 404 3.79 -3.34 9.41
C ILE A 404 2.51 -3.25 10.25
N GLY A 405 1.46 -2.60 9.73
CA GLY A 405 0.19 -2.46 10.42
C GLY A 405 -0.46 -3.80 10.74
N VAL A 406 -0.54 -4.69 9.75
CA VAL A 406 -1.09 -6.05 9.92
C VAL A 406 -0.21 -6.88 10.86
N ALA A 407 1.12 -6.83 10.69
CA ALA A 407 2.06 -7.57 11.54
C ALA A 407 1.96 -7.17 13.03
N LEU A 408 1.75 -5.88 13.31
CA LEU A 408 1.54 -5.39 14.68
C LEU A 408 0.26 -5.93 15.34
N CYS A 409 -0.71 -6.43 14.55
CA CYS A 409 -1.93 -7.02 15.07
C CYS A 409 -1.72 -8.40 15.70
N GLY A 410 -0.59 -9.07 15.45
CA GLY A 410 -0.32 -10.46 15.85
C GLY A 410 -0.37 -10.70 17.34
N SER A 411 0.25 -9.82 18.10
CA SER A 411 0.25 -9.91 19.58
C SER A 411 -1.15 -9.77 20.16
N VAL A 412 -1.98 -8.93 19.54
CA VAL A 412 -3.36 -8.67 19.98
C VAL A 412 -4.28 -9.83 19.58
N ALA A 413 -4.20 -10.24 18.30
CA ALA A 413 -5.02 -11.35 17.80
C ALA A 413 -4.69 -12.67 18.53
N GLY A 414 -3.41 -12.94 18.81
CA GLY A 414 -2.96 -14.09 19.58
C GLY A 414 -3.51 -14.10 20.99
N ALA A 415 -3.41 -12.98 21.72
CA ALA A 415 -3.90 -12.87 23.09
C ALA A 415 -5.42 -12.99 23.18
N ALA A 416 -6.16 -12.38 22.27
CA ALA A 416 -7.62 -12.45 22.22
C ALA A 416 -8.13 -13.86 21.88
N MET A 417 -7.38 -14.64 21.07
CA MET A 417 -7.76 -15.99 20.66
C MET A 417 -7.30 -17.08 21.61
N ALA A 418 -6.33 -16.81 22.48
CA ALA A 418 -5.80 -17.79 23.45
C ALA A 418 -6.76 -18.08 24.62
N GLY A 419 -7.95 -17.48 24.65
CA GLY A 419 -8.93 -17.75 25.70
C GLY A 419 -8.49 -17.26 27.09
N SER A 420 -7.64 -16.25 27.17
CA SER A 420 -7.08 -15.70 28.41
C SER A 420 -8.11 -14.96 29.28
N GLY A 421 -9.43 -15.09 28.99
CA GLY A 421 -10.49 -14.40 29.71
C GLY A 421 -10.55 -12.88 29.50
N THR A 422 -9.65 -12.34 28.71
CA THR A 422 -9.67 -10.93 28.30
C THR A 422 -10.56 -10.76 27.08
N ASP A 423 -11.54 -9.85 27.20
CA ASP A 423 -12.37 -9.36 26.10
C ASP A 423 -11.48 -8.86 24.94
N PHE A 424 -11.83 -9.26 23.70
CA PHE A 424 -11.11 -8.86 22.47
C PHE A 424 -10.87 -7.36 22.39
N ALA A 425 -11.89 -6.57 22.73
CA ALA A 425 -11.80 -5.11 22.70
C ALA A 425 -10.74 -4.59 23.69
N THR A 426 -10.60 -5.21 24.84
CA THR A 426 -9.55 -4.85 25.83
C THR A 426 -8.18 -5.28 25.36
N ALA A 427 -8.03 -6.47 24.77
CA ALA A 427 -6.79 -6.94 24.17
C ALA A 427 -6.31 -6.07 23.01
N ALA A 428 -7.23 -5.43 22.26
CA ALA A 428 -6.92 -4.58 21.13
C ALA A 428 -6.46 -3.15 21.53
N ARG A 429 -6.67 -2.70 22.76
CA ARG A 429 -6.33 -1.33 23.20
C ARG A 429 -4.87 -0.90 22.93
N PRO A 430 -3.84 -1.74 23.21
CA PRO A 430 -2.46 -1.36 22.91
C PRO A 430 -2.24 -1.01 21.44
N LEU A 431 -2.88 -1.72 20.52
CA LEU A 431 -2.80 -1.45 19.08
C LEU A 431 -3.41 -0.08 18.73
N TRP A 432 -4.54 0.27 19.34
CA TRP A 432 -5.16 1.57 19.12
C TRP A 432 -4.29 2.71 19.63
N PHE A 433 -3.53 2.53 20.74
CA PHE A 433 -2.52 3.49 21.15
C PHE A 433 -1.39 3.64 20.13
N VAL A 434 -0.98 2.56 19.47
CA VAL A 434 -0.03 2.65 18.34
C VAL A 434 -0.66 3.45 17.20
N CYS A 435 -1.92 3.21 16.85
CA CYS A 435 -2.62 3.98 15.81
C CYS A 435 -2.77 5.46 16.18
N ILE A 436 -3.00 5.79 17.45
CA ILE A 436 -2.97 7.17 17.96
C ILE A 436 -1.59 7.80 17.71
N ALA A 437 -0.51 7.10 18.08
CA ALA A 437 0.85 7.57 17.86
C ALA A 437 1.13 7.80 16.37
N LEU A 438 0.70 6.90 15.49
CA LEU A 438 0.82 7.06 14.04
C LEU A 438 0.04 8.28 13.53
N GLY A 439 -1.18 8.52 14.03
CA GLY A 439 -1.97 9.71 13.72
C GLY A 439 -1.29 11.01 14.17
N LEU A 440 -0.69 11.00 15.36
CA LEU A 440 0.10 12.14 15.89
C LEU A 440 1.38 12.37 15.08
N VAL A 441 2.03 11.32 14.60
CA VAL A 441 3.17 11.43 13.67
C VAL A 441 2.73 12.11 12.38
N ILE A 442 1.61 11.70 11.78
CA ILE A 442 1.07 12.33 10.57
C ILE A 442 0.81 13.82 10.82
N LEU A 443 0.19 14.16 11.95
CA LEU A 443 -0.10 15.52 12.36
C LEU A 443 1.18 16.35 12.50
N ALA A 444 2.14 15.89 13.29
CA ALA A 444 3.40 16.57 13.54
C ALA A 444 4.21 16.78 12.25
N VAL A 445 4.38 15.70 11.48
CA VAL A 445 5.12 15.73 10.21
C VAL A 445 4.41 16.60 9.18
N GLY A 446 3.06 16.64 9.18
CA GLY A 446 2.25 17.52 8.34
C GLY A 446 2.54 19.00 8.59
N PHE A 447 2.78 19.41 9.83
CA PHE A 447 3.19 20.78 10.16
C PHE A 447 4.55 21.16 9.59
N PHE A 448 5.51 20.22 9.60
CA PHE A 448 6.87 20.49 9.12
C PHE A 448 7.03 20.40 7.61
N SER A 449 6.16 19.65 6.92
CA SER A 449 6.26 19.33 5.48
C SER A 449 6.21 20.55 4.55
N THR A 450 5.65 21.66 4.99
CA THR A 450 5.44 22.89 4.21
C THR A 450 6.18 24.11 4.77
N SER A 451 7.11 23.88 5.71
CA SER A 451 7.93 24.96 6.25
C SER A 451 8.85 25.57 5.18
N GLN A 452 9.27 26.82 5.37
CA GLN A 452 10.26 27.45 4.46
C GLN A 452 11.55 26.62 4.35
N ARG A 453 11.93 25.91 5.43
CA ARG A 453 13.07 24.98 5.41
C ARG A 453 12.81 23.78 4.51
N ALA A 454 11.58 23.30 4.46
CA ALA A 454 11.18 22.19 3.58
C ALA A 454 11.28 22.60 2.10
N VAL A 455 10.75 23.76 1.73
CA VAL A 455 10.85 24.29 0.35
C VAL A 455 12.31 24.43 -0.07
N ARG A 456 13.12 25.09 0.75
CA ARG A 456 14.58 25.27 0.49
C ARG A 456 15.32 23.94 0.37
N SER A 457 14.92 22.90 1.15
CA SER A 457 15.56 21.58 1.07
C SER A 457 15.27 20.88 -0.26
N ALA A 458 14.05 21.04 -0.80
CA ALA A 458 13.67 20.50 -2.10
C ALA A 458 14.39 21.23 -3.25
N GLU A 459 14.49 22.56 -3.19
CA GLU A 459 15.22 23.36 -4.18
C GLU A 459 16.72 23.01 -4.23
N ARG A 460 17.34 22.73 -3.08
CA ARG A 460 18.74 22.31 -2.99
C ARG A 460 18.97 20.89 -3.54
N LEU A 461 17.97 20.03 -3.48
CA LEU A 461 18.09 18.66 -3.98
C LEU A 461 18.07 18.61 -5.51
N ALA A 462 17.28 19.44 -6.16
CA ALA A 462 17.08 19.42 -7.62
C ALA A 462 18.40 19.37 -8.42
N PRO A 463 19.40 20.26 -8.18
CA PRO A 463 20.68 20.22 -8.91
C PRO A 463 21.52 18.99 -8.55
N LEU A 464 21.51 18.51 -7.31
CA LEU A 464 22.29 17.36 -6.85
C LEU A 464 21.84 16.03 -7.51
N VAL A 465 20.56 15.92 -7.79
CA VAL A 465 19.96 14.73 -8.41
C VAL A 465 20.00 14.81 -9.93
N ALA A 466 20.01 16.02 -10.50
CA ALA A 466 20.16 16.25 -11.94
C ALA A 466 21.61 16.06 -12.44
N GLY A 467 22.57 15.77 -11.56
CA GLY A 467 23.98 15.62 -11.94
C GLY A 467 24.71 16.94 -12.18
N ALA A 468 24.11 18.08 -11.84
CA ALA A 468 24.78 19.38 -11.84
C ALA A 468 25.73 19.50 -10.61
N PRO A 469 26.90 20.14 -10.73
CA PRO A 469 27.79 20.35 -9.59
C PRO A 469 27.09 21.17 -8.51
N ASP A 470 27.34 20.79 -7.23
CA ASP A 470 26.74 21.41 -6.06
C ASP A 470 27.08 22.93 -6.03
N PRO A 471 26.08 23.84 -6.12
CA PRO A 471 26.34 25.27 -6.13
C PRO A 471 26.95 25.80 -4.82
N VAL A 472 26.92 25.01 -3.73
CA VAL A 472 27.47 25.41 -2.42
C VAL A 472 28.96 25.10 -2.31
N ASN A 473 29.46 24.06 -3.01
CA ASN A 473 30.90 23.73 -2.99
C ASN A 473 31.73 24.53 -4.04
N GLY A 474 31.08 25.20 -4.98
CA GLY A 474 31.75 26.05 -5.97
C GLY A 474 32.20 27.43 -5.45
N ALA A 475 31.77 27.82 -4.23
CA ALA A 475 32.09 29.14 -3.66
C ALA A 475 33.39 29.21 -2.84
N HIS A 476 34.07 28.06 -2.64
CA HIS A 476 35.33 27.99 -1.87
C HIS A 476 36.58 27.71 -2.73
N VAL A 477 36.46 27.74 -4.06
CA VAL A 477 37.61 27.62 -4.96
C VAL A 477 37.59 28.85 -5.88
N ARG A 478 37.88 30.02 -5.33
CA ARG A 478 38.47 31.18 -6.00
C ARG A 478 39.29 31.99 -4.99
#